data_2996048dbbdfdbbfc676188f2f67ea87
#
_entry.id   2996048dbbdfdbbfc676188f2f67ea87
#
_cell.length_a   1.000
_cell.length_b   1.000
_cell.length_c   1.000
_cell.angle_alpha   90.00
_cell.angle_beta   90.00
_cell.angle_gamma   90.00
#
_symmetry.space_group_name_H-M   'P 1'
#
loop_
_entity.id
_entity.type
_entity.pdbx_description
1 polymer ?
#
loop_
_entity_poly.entity_id
_entity_poly.type
_entity_poly.pdbx_seq_one_letter_code
_entity_poly.pdbx_strand_id
1 'polypeptide(L)'
;MSYNPLPQPASIGFGTFGSTGIVTVTDINPLPTYLQNIEVTGKGRLKVSTPETIFFNTFQYGIETDVWDTRVSVGATAYWDYTISGIGMSVTSSAGSEVIRQTKNVMRYIPGRPAELAFAVRLEPPKSGVRRRFGLFDGQDGFYFEDDGGDYACVIINSDGASGIITERYTRSEWNGDKLDGNGPSGIVASPSAQQMIVMEYEWYGAGQIKFHFEINGKVHNIHTINTGNRLPYPWCKTPFLPIRLELKNTTGVSTGPHYLYQGSNSLVSEGFTDKSGIAQNVGTAVTGKILPVAQTYYPLLSIRLKPTALTGVVLPTFFQAASLYQASPSQNATVISLAYKLIRNANLTGGTWVDMPDENAFTQYNRTTTGIGTAGIDLDSGFIIGGNSGTGVRLDKDTQYQIGRSGIGTISDTLTLAVAVLDTGVTGAVAYGSMTWIEQR
;
A
#
# COMPACT_ATOMS: atom_id res chain seq x y z
N MET A 1 72.82 10.34 -12.46
CA MET A 1 71.51 11.02 -12.56
C MET A 1 70.85 11.00 -11.21
N SER A 2 70.89 12.15 -10.52
CA SER A 2 70.30 12.26 -9.18
C SER A 2 68.77 12.46 -9.31
N TYR A 3 68.02 11.60 -8.70
CA TYR A 3 66.57 11.69 -8.60
C TYR A 3 66.21 12.84 -7.66
N ASN A 4 65.61 13.89 -8.20
CA ASN A 4 65.12 15.00 -7.40
C ASN A 4 63.68 14.64 -7.00
N PRO A 5 63.38 14.44 -5.68
CA PRO A 5 61.98 14.11 -5.27
C PRO A 5 61.08 15.34 -5.54
N LEU A 6 59.92 15.07 -6.10
CA LEU A 6 58.85 16.08 -6.30
C LEU A 6 58.50 16.75 -4.97
N PRO A 7 58.24 18.06 -4.95
CA PRO A 7 57.84 18.74 -3.74
C PRO A 7 56.53 18.16 -3.20
N GLN A 8 56.54 17.83 -1.92
CA GLN A 8 55.36 17.41 -1.19
C GLN A 8 54.26 18.50 -1.26
N PRO A 9 52.99 18.17 -1.49
CA PRO A 9 51.94 19.17 -1.49
C PRO A 9 51.88 19.82 -0.12
N ALA A 10 51.78 21.19 -0.13
CA ALA A 10 51.62 21.98 1.07
C ALA A 10 50.36 21.55 1.84
N SER A 11 50.54 21.15 3.09
CA SER A 11 49.41 20.85 3.99
C SER A 11 48.68 22.16 4.31
N ILE A 12 47.43 22.25 3.88
CA ILE A 12 46.52 23.31 4.32
C ILE A 12 46.03 22.94 5.71
N GLY A 13 46.53 23.59 6.75
CA GLY A 13 46.06 23.39 8.13
C GLY A 13 44.73 24.14 8.33
N PHE A 14 43.65 23.40 8.59
CA PHE A 14 42.43 23.96 9.14
C PHE A 14 42.48 23.82 10.67
N GLY A 15 42.52 24.96 11.38
CA GLY A 15 42.47 24.97 12.84
C GLY A 15 41.05 24.99 13.35
N THR A 16 40.69 24.08 14.25
CA THR A 16 39.50 24.19 15.08
C THR A 16 39.87 25.07 16.30
N PHE A 17 39.13 26.14 16.55
CA PHE A 17 39.28 26.97 17.74
C PHE A 17 38.72 26.26 18.96
N GLY A 18 39.58 25.61 19.71
CA GLY A 18 39.29 24.97 21.02
C GLY A 18 40.59 24.59 21.70
N SER A 19 41.06 25.48 22.51
CA SER A 19 42.06 25.35 23.60
C SER A 19 43.31 24.53 23.44
N THR A 20 44.13 24.41 22.62
CA THR A 20 45.53 23.87 22.65
C THR A 20 45.94 23.17 21.36
N GLY A 21 46.20 23.95 20.31
CA GLY A 21 47.05 23.43 19.24
C GLY A 21 46.35 23.17 17.91
N ILE A 22 47.03 23.48 16.83
CA ILE A 22 46.65 23.15 15.46
C ILE A 22 46.83 21.63 15.28
N VAL A 23 45.76 20.89 15.04
CA VAL A 23 45.85 19.48 14.68
C VAL A 23 45.94 19.36 13.16
N THR A 24 46.99 18.75 12.66
CA THR A 24 47.12 18.48 11.22
C THR A 24 46.15 17.39 10.79
N VAL A 25 45.41 17.63 9.71
CA VAL A 25 44.53 16.66 9.09
C VAL A 25 45.39 15.58 8.43
N THR A 26 45.26 14.35 8.91
CA THR A 26 45.95 13.16 8.39
C THR A 26 44.96 12.02 8.27
N ASP A 27 45.31 10.91 7.63
CA ASP A 27 44.49 9.69 7.58
C ASP A 27 44.12 9.13 8.97
N ILE A 28 44.93 9.49 9.99
CA ILE A 28 44.72 9.10 11.41
C ILE A 28 43.86 10.15 12.14
N ASN A 29 43.92 11.43 11.72
CA ASN A 29 43.13 12.54 12.20
C ASN A 29 42.37 13.18 11.03
N PRO A 30 41.29 12.55 10.53
CA PRO A 30 40.51 13.16 9.47
C PRO A 30 39.81 14.43 9.98
N LEU A 31 39.60 15.39 9.08
CA LEU A 31 38.82 16.57 9.38
C LEU A 31 37.46 16.13 9.94
N PRO A 32 37.04 16.53 11.15
CA PRO A 32 35.72 16.24 11.65
C PRO A 32 34.70 17.01 10.81
N THR A 33 34.23 16.42 9.71
CA THR A 33 33.10 16.90 8.94
C THR A 33 31.84 16.59 9.73
N TYR A 34 31.41 17.52 10.56
CA TYR A 34 30.10 17.45 11.18
C TYR A 34 29.09 17.95 10.14
N LEU A 35 28.57 17.02 9.37
CA LEU A 35 27.44 17.30 8.48
C LEU A 35 26.18 17.38 9.36
N GLN A 36 25.70 18.58 9.66
CA GLN A 36 24.45 18.78 10.36
C GLN A 36 23.28 18.43 9.43
N ASN A 37 22.28 17.73 9.96
CA ASN A 37 21.03 17.38 9.26
C ASN A 37 21.18 16.40 8.08
N ILE A 38 22.05 15.43 8.19
CA ILE A 38 22.11 14.36 7.21
C ILE A 38 21.12 13.25 7.60
N GLU A 39 20.21 12.99 6.70
CA GLU A 39 19.36 11.82 6.81
C GLU A 39 20.13 10.57 6.35
N VAL A 40 20.11 9.55 7.17
CA VAL A 40 20.70 8.24 6.88
C VAL A 40 19.64 7.16 6.97
N THR A 41 19.81 6.14 6.13
CA THR A 41 19.00 4.92 6.21
C THR A 41 19.29 4.17 7.51
N GLY A 42 18.50 3.16 7.83
CA GLY A 42 18.76 2.26 8.94
C GLY A 42 20.13 1.56 8.91
N LYS A 43 20.74 1.50 7.74
CA LYS A 43 22.09 0.96 7.53
C LYS A 43 23.20 2.00 7.54
N GLY A 44 22.90 3.25 7.97
CA GLY A 44 23.88 4.32 8.01
C GLY A 44 24.31 4.86 6.64
N ARG A 45 23.57 4.58 5.56
CA ARG A 45 23.81 5.15 4.23
C ARG A 45 23.14 6.51 4.12
N LEU A 46 23.79 7.47 3.47
CA LEU A 46 23.17 8.75 3.15
C LEU A 46 21.93 8.53 2.27
N LYS A 47 20.82 9.18 2.59
CA LYS A 47 19.65 9.24 1.72
C LYS A 47 19.92 10.23 0.59
N VAL A 48 20.34 9.73 -0.56
CA VAL A 48 20.70 10.53 -1.76
C VAL A 48 19.92 10.09 -3.00
N SER A 49 19.03 9.10 -2.86
CA SER A 49 18.15 8.65 -3.93
C SER A 49 16.95 9.60 -4.07
N THR A 50 16.38 9.67 -5.27
CA THR A 50 15.08 10.33 -5.46
C THR A 50 13.99 9.43 -4.89
N PRO A 51 13.20 9.91 -3.92
CA PRO A 51 12.11 9.13 -3.36
C PRO A 51 11.03 8.86 -4.42
N GLU A 52 10.46 7.66 -4.40
CA GLU A 52 9.31 7.30 -5.24
C GLU A 52 8.05 7.18 -4.39
N THR A 53 7.00 7.88 -4.79
CA THR A 53 5.70 7.79 -4.12
C THR A 53 5.00 6.50 -4.50
N ILE A 54 4.82 5.60 -3.52
CA ILE A 54 4.09 4.36 -3.66
C ILE A 54 2.58 4.61 -3.53
N PHE A 55 2.21 5.50 -2.62
CA PHE A 55 0.83 5.82 -2.30
C PHE A 55 0.70 7.24 -1.77
N PHE A 56 -0.37 7.93 -2.13
CA PHE A 56 -0.78 9.18 -1.47
C PHE A 56 -2.29 9.35 -1.54
N ASN A 57 -2.83 10.12 -0.59
CA ASN A 57 -4.24 10.51 -0.61
C ASN A 57 -4.42 11.85 0.13
N THR A 58 -5.28 12.72 -0.39
CA THR A 58 -5.46 14.09 0.14
C THR A 58 -6.84 14.34 0.74
N PHE A 59 -7.82 13.49 0.48
CA PHE A 59 -9.23 13.62 0.89
C PHE A 59 -9.91 14.95 0.50
N GLN A 60 -9.45 15.55 -0.58
CA GLN A 60 -9.90 16.86 -1.04
C GLN A 60 -11.35 16.83 -1.52
N TYR A 61 -11.79 15.70 -2.08
CA TYR A 61 -13.06 15.59 -2.78
C TYR A 61 -14.02 14.56 -2.20
N GLY A 62 -13.67 13.86 -1.15
CA GLY A 62 -14.56 12.85 -0.56
C GLY A 62 -13.90 11.84 0.35
N ILE A 63 -14.67 10.84 0.74
CA ILE A 63 -14.25 9.77 1.64
C ILE A 63 -13.38 8.69 0.95
N GLU A 64 -13.28 8.75 -0.38
CA GLU A 64 -12.41 7.90 -1.23
C GLU A 64 -12.71 6.39 -1.06
N THR A 65 -13.97 6.01 -1.25
CA THR A 65 -14.41 4.61 -1.08
C THR A 65 -13.79 3.63 -2.07
N ASP A 66 -13.21 4.12 -3.17
CA ASP A 66 -12.48 3.29 -4.13
C ASP A 66 -11.10 2.86 -3.63
N VAL A 67 -10.49 3.66 -2.78
CA VAL A 67 -9.17 3.48 -2.21
C VAL A 67 -9.23 2.93 -0.78
N TRP A 68 -10.22 3.39 -0.02
CA TRP A 68 -10.37 3.08 1.41
C TRP A 68 -11.60 2.22 1.66
N ASP A 69 -11.41 1.21 2.48
CA ASP A 69 -12.49 0.43 3.08
C ASP A 69 -12.78 0.96 4.50
N THR A 70 -14.05 1.03 4.87
CA THR A 70 -14.47 1.58 6.16
C THR A 70 -15.48 0.65 6.82
N ARG A 71 -15.17 0.22 8.03
CA ARG A 71 -16.09 -0.52 8.89
C ARG A 71 -16.45 0.30 10.12
N VAL A 72 -17.73 0.38 10.41
CA VAL A 72 -18.28 1.05 11.59
C VAL A 72 -19.13 0.09 12.40
N SER A 73 -19.14 0.23 13.72
CA SER A 73 -19.96 -0.58 14.61
C SER A 73 -20.46 0.24 15.81
N VAL A 74 -21.54 -0.21 16.41
CA VAL A 74 -22.13 0.35 17.64
C VAL A 74 -22.31 1.88 17.57
N GLY A 75 -22.93 2.36 16.48
CA GLY A 75 -23.26 3.77 16.27
C GLY A 75 -22.06 4.68 15.97
N ALA A 76 -20.88 4.11 15.73
CA ALA A 76 -19.74 4.87 15.26
C ALA A 76 -19.94 5.37 13.81
N THR A 77 -19.27 6.44 13.43
CA THR A 77 -19.40 7.04 12.08
C THR A 77 -18.02 7.42 11.51
N ALA A 78 -17.94 7.39 10.19
CA ALA A 78 -16.87 8.03 9.43
C ALA A 78 -17.51 8.92 8.37
N TYR A 79 -17.03 10.15 8.23
CA TYR A 79 -17.59 11.13 7.32
C TYR A 79 -16.49 12.01 6.73
N TRP A 80 -16.73 12.50 5.52
CA TRP A 80 -15.86 13.50 4.92
C TRP A 80 -16.18 14.88 5.50
N ASP A 81 -15.14 15.52 6.00
CA ASP A 81 -15.21 16.88 6.51
C ASP A 81 -14.51 17.82 5.53
N TYR A 82 -15.30 18.52 4.73
CA TYR A 82 -14.80 19.46 3.72
C TYR A 82 -14.08 20.67 4.31
N THR A 83 -14.33 21.00 5.59
CA THR A 83 -13.72 22.16 6.25
C THR A 83 -12.25 21.97 6.57
N ILE A 84 -11.84 20.71 6.69
CA ILE A 84 -10.44 20.32 6.98
C ILE A 84 -9.82 19.50 5.84
N SER A 85 -10.56 19.28 4.74
CA SER A 85 -10.14 18.36 3.66
C SER A 85 -9.67 17.02 4.23
N GLY A 86 -10.48 16.41 5.07
CA GLY A 86 -10.11 15.21 5.85
C GLY A 86 -11.31 14.35 6.19
N ILE A 87 -11.04 13.26 6.91
CA ILE A 87 -12.07 12.32 7.35
C ILE A 87 -12.21 12.41 8.87
N GLY A 88 -13.41 12.77 9.31
CA GLY A 88 -13.80 12.65 10.70
C GLY A 88 -14.24 11.22 11.01
N MET A 89 -13.62 10.61 12.01
CA MET A 89 -14.04 9.34 12.60
C MET A 89 -14.58 9.64 13.99
N SER A 90 -15.75 9.08 14.34
CA SER A 90 -16.33 9.29 15.66
C SER A 90 -16.86 7.99 16.27
N VAL A 91 -16.72 7.88 17.59
CA VAL A 91 -17.30 6.81 18.40
C VAL A 91 -18.24 7.37 19.44
N THR A 92 -19.28 6.61 19.76
CA THR A 92 -20.25 6.94 20.80
C THR A 92 -19.70 6.65 22.21
N SER A 93 -20.49 6.96 23.24
CA SER A 93 -20.18 6.60 24.62
C SER A 93 -20.24 5.10 24.91
N SER A 94 -20.82 4.29 24.01
CA SER A 94 -21.00 2.85 24.21
C SER A 94 -19.71 2.06 24.01
N ALA A 95 -19.46 1.08 24.85
CA ALA A 95 -18.38 0.13 24.68
C ALA A 95 -18.51 -0.63 23.35
N GLY A 96 -17.40 -0.85 22.66
CA GLY A 96 -17.38 -1.50 21.36
C GLY A 96 -17.75 -0.60 20.18
N SER A 97 -18.08 0.68 20.40
CA SER A 97 -18.20 1.65 19.32
C SER A 97 -16.84 1.80 18.63
N GLU A 98 -16.78 1.51 17.31
CA GLU A 98 -15.51 1.39 16.58
C GLU A 98 -15.62 1.86 15.15
N VAL A 99 -14.60 2.57 14.69
CA VAL A 99 -14.35 2.85 13.27
C VAL A 99 -13.00 2.25 12.90
N ILE A 100 -12.98 1.49 11.81
CA ILE A 100 -11.75 1.05 11.15
C ILE A 100 -11.78 1.58 9.73
N ARG A 101 -10.71 2.28 9.34
CA ARG A 101 -10.44 2.67 7.96
C ARG A 101 -9.13 2.04 7.52
N GLN A 102 -9.16 1.40 6.36
CA GLN A 102 -8.00 0.68 5.82
C GLN A 102 -7.94 0.84 4.30
N THR A 103 -6.73 0.98 3.75
CA THR A 103 -6.56 0.94 2.29
C THR A 103 -6.94 -0.42 1.74
N LYS A 104 -7.62 -0.43 0.59
CA LYS A 104 -7.96 -1.67 -0.12
C LYS A 104 -6.72 -2.37 -0.66
N ASN A 105 -5.73 -1.61 -1.07
CA ASN A 105 -4.43 -2.13 -1.48
C ASN A 105 -3.50 -2.28 -0.28
N VAL A 106 -2.69 -3.32 -0.29
CA VAL A 106 -1.49 -3.39 0.55
C VAL A 106 -0.38 -2.55 -0.08
N MET A 107 0.45 -1.97 0.75
CA MET A 107 1.58 -1.17 0.32
C MET A 107 2.71 -2.09 -0.15
N ARG A 108 3.23 -1.81 -1.34
CA ARG A 108 4.36 -2.57 -1.89
C ARG A 108 5.63 -2.20 -1.14
N TYR A 109 6.44 -3.20 -0.86
CA TYR A 109 7.73 -3.02 -0.22
C TYR A 109 8.83 -3.78 -0.99
N ILE A 110 9.98 -3.17 -1.10
CA ILE A 110 11.16 -3.79 -1.74
C ILE A 110 12.26 -3.92 -0.69
N PRO A 111 12.69 -5.14 -0.35
CA PRO A 111 13.78 -5.36 0.60
C PRO A 111 15.04 -4.60 0.19
N GLY A 112 15.65 -3.90 1.17
CA GLY A 112 16.85 -3.10 0.94
C GLY A 112 16.60 -1.62 0.70
N ARG A 113 15.36 -1.22 0.64
CA ARG A 113 14.96 0.18 0.51
C ARG A 113 14.15 0.59 1.73
N PRO A 114 14.54 1.64 2.46
CA PRO A 114 13.70 2.18 3.50
C PRO A 114 12.43 2.77 2.89
N ALA A 115 11.33 2.62 3.60
CA ALA A 115 10.07 3.26 3.24
C ALA A 115 9.61 4.16 4.38
N GLU A 116 8.96 5.25 4.02
CA GLU A 116 8.49 6.30 4.91
C GLU A 116 6.99 6.50 4.73
N LEU A 117 6.25 6.32 5.81
CA LEU A 117 4.82 6.54 5.88
C LEU A 117 4.55 7.83 6.66
N ALA A 118 3.94 8.81 6.03
CA ALA A 118 3.56 10.07 6.65
C ALA A 118 2.04 10.17 6.81
N PHE A 119 1.61 10.69 7.96
CA PHE A 119 0.22 10.98 8.27
C PHE A 119 0.05 12.41 8.76
N ALA A 120 -0.97 13.09 8.27
CA ALA A 120 -1.54 14.24 8.94
C ALA A 120 -2.74 13.77 9.78
N VAL A 121 -2.67 13.87 11.11
CA VAL A 121 -3.72 13.43 12.02
C VAL A 121 -3.98 14.45 13.12
N ARG A 122 -5.23 14.48 13.62
CA ARG A 122 -5.58 15.19 14.84
C ARG A 122 -6.26 14.21 15.81
N LEU A 123 -5.65 14.01 16.97
CA LEU A 123 -6.07 12.99 17.94
C LEU A 123 -7.22 13.43 18.83
N GLU A 124 -7.40 14.76 19.03
CA GLU A 124 -8.25 15.32 20.07
C GLU A 124 -7.73 15.04 21.51
N PRO A 125 -8.22 15.76 22.54
CA PRO A 125 -7.84 15.48 23.90
C PRO A 125 -8.07 14.01 24.27
N PRO A 126 -7.13 13.37 24.96
CA PRO A 126 -7.24 11.97 25.31
C PRO A 126 -8.42 11.74 26.27
N LYS A 127 -9.04 10.57 26.16
CA LYS A 127 -10.12 10.13 27.01
C LYS A 127 -9.91 8.69 27.43
N SER A 128 -9.83 8.42 28.71
CA SER A 128 -9.73 7.04 29.22
C SER A 128 -10.84 6.17 28.69
N GLY A 129 -10.49 4.99 28.17
CA GLY A 129 -11.39 4.06 27.49
C GLY A 129 -11.57 4.33 25.99
N VAL A 130 -10.96 5.37 25.42
CA VAL A 130 -10.95 5.64 24.00
C VAL A 130 -9.55 5.42 23.44
N ARG A 131 -9.44 4.49 22.48
CA ARG A 131 -8.19 4.12 21.84
C ARG A 131 -8.16 4.55 20.37
N ARG A 132 -7.06 5.16 19.97
CA ARG A 132 -6.77 5.61 18.61
C ARG A 132 -5.47 4.96 18.12
N ARG A 133 -5.48 4.43 16.92
CA ARG A 133 -4.32 3.78 16.28
C ARG A 133 -4.22 4.22 14.84
N PHE A 134 -3.01 4.39 14.33
CA PHE A 134 -2.76 4.61 12.92
C PHE A 134 -1.33 4.18 12.56
N GLY A 135 -1.17 3.60 11.38
CA GLY A 135 0.11 3.06 10.94
C GLY A 135 -0.01 2.16 9.72
N LEU A 136 0.98 1.32 9.57
CA LEU A 136 1.04 0.28 8.54
C LEU A 136 0.81 -1.07 9.23
N PHE A 137 -0.43 -1.50 9.29
CA PHE A 137 -0.80 -2.73 9.98
C PHE A 137 -2.15 -3.27 9.51
N ASP A 138 -2.40 -4.53 9.82
CA ASP A 138 -3.72 -5.13 9.72
C ASP A 138 -4.17 -5.65 11.11
N GLY A 139 -5.02 -6.64 11.17
CA GLY A 139 -5.46 -7.21 12.45
C GLY A 139 -4.44 -8.15 13.11
N GLN A 140 -3.33 -8.47 12.45
CA GLN A 140 -2.38 -9.51 12.87
C GLN A 140 -0.93 -9.06 12.86
N ASP A 141 -0.52 -8.24 11.87
CA ASP A 141 0.85 -7.87 11.61
C ASP A 141 0.98 -6.36 11.40
N GLY A 142 2.14 -5.79 11.74
CA GLY A 142 2.49 -4.42 11.42
C GLY A 142 3.00 -3.57 12.57
N PHE A 143 2.96 -2.26 12.37
CA PHE A 143 3.37 -1.27 13.36
C PHE A 143 2.46 -0.04 13.30
N TYR A 144 2.25 0.60 14.45
CA TYR A 144 1.39 1.77 14.55
C TYR A 144 1.74 2.64 15.76
N PHE A 145 1.31 3.89 15.68
CA PHE A 145 1.22 4.77 16.84
C PHE A 145 -0.13 4.57 17.53
N GLU A 146 -0.13 4.55 18.84
CA GLU A 146 -1.32 4.37 19.67
C GLU A 146 -1.47 5.50 20.68
N ASP A 147 -2.70 5.98 20.83
CA ASP A 147 -3.19 6.74 21.99
C ASP A 147 -4.26 5.89 22.67
N ASP A 148 -3.97 5.36 23.85
CA ASP A 148 -4.94 4.65 24.68
C ASP A 148 -5.29 5.47 25.92
N GLY A 149 -6.22 6.39 25.71
CA GLY A 149 -6.69 7.27 26.79
C GLY A 149 -5.63 8.24 27.33
N GLY A 150 -4.64 8.61 26.53
CA GLY A 150 -3.52 9.48 26.89
C GLY A 150 -2.22 8.74 27.18
N ASP A 151 -2.25 7.41 27.18
CA ASP A 151 -1.06 6.58 27.21
C ASP A 151 -0.58 6.35 25.77
N TYR A 152 0.35 7.19 25.31
CA TYR A 152 0.90 7.15 23.99
C TYR A 152 1.96 6.05 23.86
N ALA A 153 1.91 5.29 22.78
CA ALA A 153 2.86 4.21 22.53
C ALA A 153 3.22 4.04 21.04
N CYS A 154 4.44 3.55 20.82
CA CYS A 154 4.88 2.97 19.55
C CYS A 154 4.75 1.45 19.65
N VAL A 155 4.07 0.82 18.70
CA VAL A 155 3.67 -0.58 18.82
C VAL A 155 4.07 -1.37 17.58
N ILE A 156 4.55 -2.60 17.78
CA ILE A 156 4.68 -3.64 16.75
C ILE A 156 3.74 -4.78 17.13
N ILE A 157 3.06 -5.35 16.14
CA ILE A 157 2.29 -6.58 16.27
C ILE A 157 2.78 -7.61 15.24
N ASN A 158 2.79 -8.87 15.66
CA ASN A 158 3.19 -10.01 14.86
C ASN A 158 2.33 -11.22 15.20
N SER A 159 1.75 -11.84 14.19
CA SER A 159 1.05 -13.13 14.36
C SER A 159 2.08 -14.26 14.36
N ASP A 160 2.30 -14.98 15.46
CA ASP A 160 3.22 -16.11 15.50
C ASP A 160 2.64 -17.40 14.91
N GLY A 161 1.35 -17.39 14.61
CA GLY A 161 0.63 -18.52 14.02
C GLY A 161 0.30 -19.66 14.99
N ALA A 162 0.97 -19.73 16.14
CA ALA A 162 0.77 -20.77 17.17
C ALA A 162 0.13 -20.22 18.44
N SER A 163 0.58 -19.05 18.90
CA SER A 163 0.17 -18.43 20.18
C SER A 163 -0.73 -17.22 20.00
N GLY A 164 -1.00 -16.82 18.75
CA GLY A 164 -1.85 -15.67 18.44
C GLY A 164 -1.03 -14.42 18.04
N ILE A 165 -1.38 -13.25 18.58
CA ILE A 165 -0.70 -11.98 18.25
C ILE A 165 0.27 -11.63 19.36
N ILE A 166 1.55 -11.52 19.02
CA ILE A 166 2.58 -10.95 19.88
C ILE A 166 2.54 -9.43 19.71
N THR A 167 2.48 -8.72 20.83
CA THR A 167 2.46 -7.26 20.85
C THR A 167 3.64 -6.74 21.66
N GLU A 168 4.48 -5.93 21.03
CA GLU A 168 5.48 -5.12 21.69
C GLU A 168 5.01 -3.66 21.73
N ARG A 169 4.81 -3.14 22.91
CA ARG A 169 4.27 -1.81 23.13
C ARG A 169 5.25 -0.98 23.95
N TYR A 170 5.74 0.09 23.38
CA TYR A 170 6.68 1.03 23.99
C TYR A 170 5.95 2.32 24.33
N THR A 171 5.66 2.50 25.61
CA THR A 171 4.98 3.69 26.12
C THR A 171 5.87 4.93 26.04
N ARG A 172 5.27 6.11 26.15
CA ARG A 172 5.99 7.39 26.10
C ARG A 172 7.14 7.46 27.09
N SER A 173 7.01 6.84 28.28
CA SER A 173 8.07 6.76 29.29
C SER A 173 9.29 5.98 28.83
N GLU A 174 9.10 4.98 27.95
CA GLU A 174 10.11 4.08 27.41
C GLU A 174 10.71 4.56 26.09
N TRP A 175 10.21 5.64 25.51
CA TRP A 175 10.76 6.18 24.27
C TRP A 175 12.23 6.55 24.43
N ASN A 176 13.03 6.18 23.44
CA ASN A 176 14.48 6.39 23.42
C ASN A 176 14.92 7.65 22.66
N GLY A 177 13.98 8.38 22.10
CA GLY A 177 14.16 9.69 21.48
C GLY A 177 13.49 10.81 22.29
N ASP A 178 12.92 11.80 21.63
CA ASP A 178 12.25 12.93 22.28
C ASP A 178 10.83 12.52 22.73
N LYS A 179 10.53 12.75 23.97
CA LYS A 179 9.20 12.42 24.53
C LYS A 179 8.12 13.45 24.20
N LEU A 180 8.48 14.59 23.64
CA LEU A 180 7.59 15.70 23.29
C LEU A 180 6.65 16.10 24.45
N ASP A 181 7.17 16.08 25.67
CA ASP A 181 6.48 16.44 26.93
C ASP A 181 7.06 17.72 27.56
N GLY A 182 7.91 18.42 26.82
CA GLY A 182 8.63 19.59 27.27
C GLY A 182 9.95 19.31 28.01
N ASN A 183 10.21 18.06 28.39
CA ASN A 183 11.42 17.65 29.11
C ASN A 183 12.46 16.97 28.19
N GLY A 184 12.10 16.72 26.94
CA GLY A 184 12.99 16.11 25.95
C GLY A 184 13.97 17.09 25.31
N PRO A 185 14.87 16.61 24.43
CA PRO A 185 15.91 17.45 23.80
C PRO A 185 15.38 18.66 23.02
N SER A 186 14.16 18.59 22.47
CA SER A 186 13.56 19.71 21.72
C SER A 186 12.89 20.76 22.61
N GLY A 187 12.54 20.42 23.84
CA GLY A 187 11.71 21.25 24.72
C GLY A 187 10.25 21.40 24.24
N ILE A 188 9.83 20.66 23.23
CA ILE A 188 8.49 20.76 22.63
C ILE A 188 7.47 19.94 23.44
N VAL A 189 6.27 20.50 23.55
CA VAL A 189 5.08 19.77 24.03
C VAL A 189 4.15 19.58 22.84
N ALA A 190 3.93 18.32 22.43
CA ALA A 190 2.98 18.02 21.37
C ALA A 190 1.55 18.16 21.87
N SER A 191 0.71 18.92 21.14
CA SER A 191 -0.70 19.12 21.46
C SER A 191 -1.59 18.14 20.70
N PRO A 192 -2.34 17.26 21.35
CA PRO A 192 -3.21 16.31 20.68
C PRO A 192 -4.37 16.99 19.91
N SER A 193 -4.75 18.20 20.30
CA SER A 193 -5.80 18.97 19.62
C SER A 193 -5.32 19.71 18.37
N ALA A 194 -4.01 19.76 18.13
CA ALA A 194 -3.45 20.32 16.90
C ALA A 194 -3.32 19.25 15.83
N GLN A 195 -3.33 19.69 14.56
CA GLN A 195 -2.95 18.81 13.45
C GLN A 195 -1.49 18.44 13.61
N GLN A 196 -1.20 17.14 13.63
CA GLN A 196 0.15 16.59 13.75
C GLN A 196 0.58 15.96 12.44
N MET A 197 1.84 16.13 12.08
CA MET A 197 2.47 15.34 11.04
C MET A 197 3.35 14.28 11.70
N ILE A 198 2.98 13.03 11.52
CA ILE A 198 3.66 11.87 12.12
C ILE A 198 4.24 11.05 10.98
N VAL A 199 5.52 10.73 11.12
CA VAL A 199 6.29 10.02 10.11
C VAL A 199 6.82 8.73 10.71
N MET A 200 6.63 7.63 9.99
CA MET A 200 7.10 6.30 10.38
C MET A 200 8.03 5.77 9.28
N GLU A 201 9.29 5.61 9.61
CA GLU A 201 10.30 5.05 8.71
C GLU A 201 10.57 3.60 9.07
N TYR A 202 10.63 2.71 8.09
CA TYR A 202 10.90 1.30 8.35
C TYR A 202 11.77 0.66 7.27
N GLU A 203 12.60 -0.29 7.72
CA GLU A 203 13.25 -1.26 6.87
C GLU A 203 12.81 -2.66 7.32
N TRP A 204 12.20 -3.42 6.41
CA TRP A 204 11.81 -4.79 6.74
C TRP A 204 12.99 -5.74 6.58
N TYR A 205 13.21 -6.74 6.15
CA TYR A 205 14.08 -7.91 6.19
C TYR A 205 13.71 -8.90 7.30
N GLY A 206 12.60 -8.65 8.00
CA GLY A 206 12.24 -9.39 9.19
C GLY A 206 13.03 -9.01 10.45
N ALA A 207 14.16 -8.30 10.31
CA ALA A 207 15.05 -7.91 11.40
C ALA A 207 15.55 -6.45 11.29
N GLY A 208 14.84 -5.62 10.55
CA GLY A 208 15.15 -4.20 10.38
C GLY A 208 14.67 -3.34 11.56
N GLN A 209 14.81 -2.04 11.41
CA GLN A 209 14.36 -1.07 12.41
C GLN A 209 13.07 -0.37 11.97
N ILE A 210 12.33 0.12 12.95
CA ILE A 210 11.19 1.02 12.77
C ILE A 210 11.46 2.28 13.57
N LYS A 211 11.30 3.46 12.96
CA LYS A 211 11.45 4.75 13.62
C LYS A 211 10.12 5.49 13.60
N PHE A 212 9.79 6.11 14.69
CA PHE A 212 8.64 6.98 14.83
C PHE A 212 9.10 8.42 15.04
N HIS A 213 8.52 9.33 14.26
CA HIS A 213 8.89 10.74 14.26
C HIS A 213 7.65 11.62 14.29
N PHE A 214 7.81 12.83 14.84
CA PHE A 214 6.90 13.94 14.63
C PHE A 214 7.62 15.02 13.85
N GLU A 215 6.96 15.59 12.85
CA GLU A 215 7.42 16.80 12.21
C GLU A 215 6.75 18.01 12.84
N ILE A 216 7.54 18.85 13.51
CA ILE A 216 7.08 20.05 14.21
C ILE A 216 7.98 21.22 13.83
N ASN A 217 7.38 22.33 13.40
CA ASN A 217 8.10 23.53 12.98
C ASN A 217 9.14 23.27 11.86
N GLY A 218 8.81 22.37 10.90
CA GLY A 218 9.69 22.03 9.79
C GLY A 218 10.92 21.20 10.19
N LYS A 219 10.89 20.58 11.37
CA LYS A 219 11.94 19.66 11.84
C LYS A 219 11.34 18.32 12.22
N VAL A 220 12.04 17.26 11.83
CA VAL A 220 11.70 15.89 12.17
C VAL A 220 12.33 15.54 13.53
N HIS A 221 11.49 15.20 14.50
CA HIS A 221 11.90 14.80 15.84
C HIS A 221 11.69 13.30 16.00
N ASN A 222 12.75 12.52 16.12
CA ASN A 222 12.64 11.10 16.45
C ASN A 222 12.13 10.96 17.87
N ILE A 223 11.01 10.23 18.04
CA ILE A 223 10.42 9.94 19.36
C ILE A 223 10.85 8.56 19.85
N HIS A 224 10.88 7.57 18.96
CA HIS A 224 11.28 6.22 19.33
C HIS A 224 11.82 5.45 18.12
N THR A 225 12.83 4.63 18.37
CA THR A 225 13.39 3.70 17.39
C THR A 225 13.36 2.29 17.96
N ILE A 226 12.68 1.38 17.26
CA ILE A 226 12.61 -0.04 17.61
C ILE A 226 13.61 -0.79 16.75
N ASN A 227 14.64 -1.35 17.38
CA ASN A 227 15.63 -2.21 16.74
C ASN A 227 15.25 -3.66 16.97
N THR A 228 15.10 -4.45 15.92
CA THR A 228 14.67 -5.84 16.01
C THR A 228 15.78 -6.83 15.71
N GLY A 229 16.84 -6.40 15.04
CA GLY A 229 18.01 -7.24 14.73
C GLY A 229 18.72 -7.75 15.97
N ASN A 230 19.11 -9.03 15.95
CA ASN A 230 19.76 -9.74 17.08
C ASN A 230 18.95 -9.74 18.39
N ARG A 231 17.65 -9.54 18.32
CA ARG A 231 16.76 -9.47 19.49
C ARG A 231 15.62 -10.50 19.43
N LEU A 232 15.00 -10.63 18.27
CA LEU A 232 13.87 -11.54 18.08
C LEU A 232 14.32 -12.82 17.36
N PRO A 233 13.81 -14.00 17.74
CA PRO A 233 14.07 -15.26 17.03
C PRO A 233 13.18 -15.44 15.78
N TYR A 234 12.31 -14.49 15.48
CA TYR A 234 11.36 -14.49 14.38
C TYR A 234 11.34 -13.10 13.72
N PRO A 235 10.83 -12.97 12.49
CA PRO A 235 10.62 -11.66 11.88
C PRO A 235 9.67 -10.81 12.72
N TRP A 236 9.98 -9.52 12.88
CA TRP A 236 9.13 -8.60 13.64
C TRP A 236 7.72 -8.42 13.02
N CYS A 237 7.55 -8.80 11.77
CA CYS A 237 6.31 -8.84 11.02
C CYS A 237 6.43 -9.90 9.94
N LYS A 238 5.43 -10.76 9.74
CA LYS A 238 5.49 -11.86 8.78
C LYS A 238 5.44 -11.40 7.32
N THR A 239 4.78 -10.29 7.05
CA THR A 239 4.64 -9.75 5.71
C THR A 239 5.07 -8.29 5.66
N PRO A 240 5.86 -7.89 4.63
CA PRO A 240 6.11 -6.47 4.38
C PRO A 240 4.94 -5.77 3.66
N PHE A 241 3.97 -6.53 3.16
CA PHE A 241 2.84 -6.03 2.39
C PHE A 241 1.65 -5.76 3.30
N LEU A 242 1.60 -4.57 3.85
CA LEU A 242 0.61 -4.16 4.84
C LEU A 242 -0.25 -3.01 4.31
N PRO A 243 -1.51 -2.91 4.73
CA PRO A 243 -2.35 -1.75 4.43
C PRO A 243 -2.01 -0.57 5.35
N ILE A 244 -2.29 0.63 4.89
CA ILE A 244 -2.41 1.79 5.77
C ILE A 244 -3.75 1.68 6.50
N ARG A 245 -3.74 1.81 7.83
CA ARG A 245 -4.92 1.62 8.67
C ARG A 245 -4.99 2.64 9.79
N LEU A 246 -6.22 3.08 10.07
CA LEU A 246 -6.58 3.90 11.23
C LEU A 246 -7.72 3.22 11.97
N GLU A 247 -7.67 3.29 13.29
CA GLU A 247 -8.70 2.77 14.18
C GLU A 247 -9.06 3.79 15.26
N LEU A 248 -10.35 3.92 15.53
CA LEU A 248 -10.88 4.63 16.67
C LEU A 248 -11.87 3.71 17.38
N LYS A 249 -11.66 3.45 18.68
CA LYS A 249 -12.49 2.53 19.44
C LYS A 249 -12.75 3.03 20.85
N ASN A 250 -14.02 2.93 21.28
CA ASN A 250 -14.37 2.99 22.69
C ASN A 250 -14.30 1.57 23.26
N THR A 251 -13.32 1.31 24.13
CA THR A 251 -13.00 -0.04 24.62
C THR A 251 -13.83 -0.47 25.83
N THR A 252 -14.18 0.48 26.70
CA THR A 252 -14.79 0.17 28.01
C THR A 252 -16.14 0.82 28.23
N GLY A 253 -16.57 1.72 27.34
CA GLY A 253 -17.65 2.66 27.58
C GLY A 253 -17.16 3.88 28.37
N VAL A 254 -17.67 5.05 28.02
CA VAL A 254 -17.33 6.33 28.62
C VAL A 254 -18.61 7.10 28.95
N SER A 255 -18.54 7.99 29.96
CA SER A 255 -19.71 8.71 30.42
C SER A 255 -20.22 9.78 29.45
N THR A 256 -19.39 10.18 28.47
CA THR A 256 -19.68 11.24 27.50
C THR A 256 -19.20 10.82 26.12
N GLY A 257 -19.77 11.37 25.08
CA GLY A 257 -19.37 11.21 23.69
C GLY A 257 -20.01 12.32 22.85
N PRO A 258 -19.70 12.40 21.54
CA PRO A 258 -18.75 11.55 20.78
C PRO A 258 -17.28 11.90 21.04
N HIS A 259 -16.37 10.96 20.70
CA HIS A 259 -14.93 11.15 20.67
C HIS A 259 -14.42 10.93 19.25
N TYR A 260 -13.36 11.64 18.89
CA TYR A 260 -12.95 11.76 17.50
C TYR A 260 -11.49 11.36 17.24
N LEU A 261 -11.21 10.99 15.99
CA LEU A 261 -9.93 10.96 15.33
C LEU A 261 -10.12 11.56 13.95
N TYR A 262 -9.28 12.52 13.57
CA TYR A 262 -9.34 13.11 12.25
C TYR A 262 -8.13 12.65 11.43
N GLN A 263 -8.44 12.11 10.25
CA GLN A 263 -7.46 11.68 9.26
C GLN A 263 -7.34 12.79 8.21
N GLY A 264 -6.16 13.38 8.10
CA GLY A 264 -5.79 14.23 6.97
C GLY A 264 -5.09 13.45 5.87
N SER A 265 -4.28 14.15 5.07
CA SER A 265 -3.47 13.55 4.01
C SER A 265 -2.52 12.49 4.56
N ASN A 266 -2.19 11.53 3.71
CA ASN A 266 -1.17 10.53 3.99
C ASN A 266 -0.41 10.15 2.72
N SER A 267 0.83 9.72 2.90
CA SER A 267 1.67 9.22 1.82
C SER A 267 2.59 8.11 2.28
N LEU A 268 2.91 7.21 1.37
CA LEU A 268 4.00 6.26 1.52
C LEU A 268 5.01 6.48 0.41
N VAL A 269 6.25 6.67 0.78
CA VAL A 269 7.38 6.92 -0.13
C VAL A 269 8.44 5.85 0.11
N SER A 270 9.08 5.38 -0.95
CA SER A 270 10.23 4.47 -0.89
C SER A 270 11.46 5.15 -1.46
N GLU A 271 12.62 4.88 -0.89
CA GLU A 271 13.89 5.31 -1.44
C GLU A 271 14.20 4.57 -2.74
N GLY A 272 14.40 5.31 -3.84
CA GLY A 272 14.70 4.76 -5.18
C GLY A 272 13.47 4.27 -5.95
N PHE A 273 13.70 3.74 -7.15
CA PHE A 273 12.62 3.35 -8.08
C PHE A 273 11.86 2.12 -7.61
N THR A 274 10.55 2.11 -7.83
CA THR A 274 9.72 0.90 -7.65
C THR A 274 10.08 -0.11 -8.72
N ASP A 275 10.58 -1.25 -8.31
CA ASP A 275 10.79 -2.37 -9.20
C ASP A 275 9.45 -3.11 -9.41
N LYS A 276 9.12 -3.38 -10.66
CA LYS A 276 7.98 -4.24 -11.03
C LYS A 276 8.39 -5.70 -11.12
N SER A 277 9.55 -6.06 -10.57
CA SER A 277 10.00 -7.45 -10.53
C SER A 277 8.98 -8.33 -9.82
N GLY A 278 8.88 -9.55 -10.28
CA GLY A 278 7.95 -10.53 -9.76
C GLY A 278 7.81 -11.69 -10.73
N ILE A 279 6.91 -12.61 -10.45
CA ILE A 279 6.65 -13.76 -11.31
C ILE A 279 5.46 -13.44 -12.21
N ALA A 280 5.70 -13.52 -13.53
CA ALA A 280 4.65 -13.33 -14.51
C ALA A 280 3.73 -14.55 -14.53
N GLN A 281 2.43 -14.30 -14.45
CA GLN A 281 1.38 -15.26 -14.62
C GLN A 281 0.52 -14.89 -15.83
N ASN A 282 -0.04 -15.88 -16.49
CA ASN A 282 -0.93 -15.69 -17.63
C ASN A 282 -2.06 -16.71 -17.61
N VAL A 283 -3.24 -16.29 -18.05
CA VAL A 283 -4.35 -17.20 -18.32
C VAL A 283 -5.13 -16.73 -19.54
N GLY A 284 -5.57 -17.67 -20.36
CA GLY A 284 -6.43 -17.43 -21.50
C GLY A 284 -7.74 -18.20 -21.43
N THR A 285 -8.66 -17.85 -22.29
CA THR A 285 -9.86 -18.66 -22.58
C THR A 285 -9.44 -20.05 -23.09
N ALA A 286 -10.35 -21.03 -23.08
CA ALA A 286 -10.11 -22.28 -23.75
C ALA A 286 -9.86 -22.06 -25.25
N VAL A 287 -9.16 -22.99 -25.90
CA VAL A 287 -8.90 -22.95 -27.36
C VAL A 287 -10.17 -22.98 -28.21
N THR A 288 -11.28 -23.45 -27.66
CA THR A 288 -12.60 -23.39 -28.28
C THR A 288 -13.22 -21.98 -28.20
N GLY A 289 -12.61 -21.07 -27.44
CA GLY A 289 -13.14 -19.74 -27.21
C GLY A 289 -14.41 -19.73 -26.36
N LYS A 290 -15.05 -18.57 -26.31
CA LYS A 290 -16.33 -18.35 -25.65
C LYS A 290 -17.36 -17.86 -26.65
N ILE A 291 -18.52 -18.54 -26.71
CA ILE A 291 -19.64 -18.14 -27.55
C ILE A 291 -20.28 -16.88 -26.98
N LEU A 292 -20.53 -15.88 -27.83
CA LEU A 292 -21.26 -14.65 -27.53
C LEU A 292 -22.65 -14.76 -28.15
N PRO A 293 -23.67 -15.14 -27.36
CA PRO A 293 -24.99 -15.49 -27.91
C PRO A 293 -25.74 -14.30 -28.52
N VAL A 294 -25.56 -13.10 -27.96
CA VAL A 294 -26.33 -11.90 -28.33
C VAL A 294 -25.36 -10.76 -28.63
N ALA A 295 -25.53 -10.10 -29.77
CA ALA A 295 -24.78 -8.89 -30.12
C ALA A 295 -25.08 -7.76 -29.13
N GLN A 296 -24.16 -6.82 -29.00
CA GLN A 296 -24.24 -5.64 -28.16
C GLN A 296 -24.45 -5.93 -26.65
N THR A 297 -24.18 -7.17 -26.24
CA THR A 297 -24.23 -7.59 -24.84
C THR A 297 -22.83 -7.99 -24.38
N TYR A 298 -22.37 -7.45 -23.24
CA TYR A 298 -21.08 -7.78 -22.69
C TYR A 298 -21.10 -9.16 -22.01
N TYR A 299 -20.15 -9.99 -22.39
CA TYR A 299 -19.90 -11.30 -21.80
C TYR A 299 -18.52 -11.36 -21.19
N PRO A 300 -18.37 -11.89 -19.95
CA PRO A 300 -17.05 -12.05 -19.32
C PRO A 300 -16.27 -13.13 -20.04
N LEU A 301 -15.10 -12.81 -20.54
CA LEU A 301 -14.18 -13.80 -21.09
C LEU A 301 -13.37 -14.49 -20.00
N LEU A 302 -12.89 -13.70 -19.07
CA LEU A 302 -11.92 -14.11 -18.07
C LEU A 302 -11.97 -13.16 -16.89
N SER A 303 -11.86 -13.72 -15.68
CA SER A 303 -11.76 -12.95 -14.44
C SER A 303 -10.59 -13.49 -13.60
N ILE A 304 -9.92 -12.60 -12.88
CA ILE A 304 -8.87 -12.96 -11.91
C ILE A 304 -9.15 -12.31 -10.56
N ARG A 305 -8.66 -12.93 -9.48
CA ARG A 305 -8.71 -12.42 -8.10
C ARG A 305 -7.56 -12.99 -7.26
N LEU A 306 -7.32 -12.44 -6.09
CA LEU A 306 -6.45 -13.05 -5.09
C LEU A 306 -7.11 -14.33 -4.53
N LYS A 307 -6.29 -15.33 -4.19
CA LYS A 307 -6.73 -16.50 -3.40
C LYS A 307 -7.20 -16.04 -2.02
N PRO A 308 -8.22 -16.68 -1.41
CA PRO A 308 -8.61 -16.36 -0.03
C PRO A 308 -7.49 -16.57 0.99
N THR A 309 -6.51 -17.40 0.68
CA THR A 309 -5.33 -17.68 1.51
C THR A 309 -4.16 -16.74 1.27
N ALA A 310 -4.24 -15.85 0.27
CA ALA A 310 -3.16 -14.96 -0.15
C ALA A 310 -3.63 -13.51 -0.35
N LEU A 311 -4.51 -13.04 0.52
CA LEU A 311 -5.10 -11.70 0.42
C LEU A 311 -4.12 -10.54 0.63
N THR A 312 -2.93 -10.80 1.16
CA THR A 312 -1.83 -9.83 1.24
C THR A 312 -0.92 -9.84 0.02
N GLY A 313 -1.17 -10.70 -0.96
CA GLY A 313 -0.40 -10.77 -2.20
C GLY A 313 -0.52 -9.50 -3.03
N VAL A 314 0.57 -9.11 -3.67
CA VAL A 314 0.59 -7.98 -4.61
C VAL A 314 0.48 -8.50 -6.03
N VAL A 315 -0.61 -8.17 -6.70
CA VAL A 315 -0.91 -8.59 -8.07
C VAL A 315 -1.12 -7.37 -8.95
N LEU A 316 -0.27 -7.23 -9.96
CA LEU A 316 -0.23 -6.10 -10.88
C LEU A 316 -0.60 -6.59 -12.29
N PRO A 317 -1.82 -6.37 -12.78
CA PRO A 317 -2.17 -6.64 -14.15
C PRO A 317 -1.33 -5.79 -15.10
N THR A 318 -0.70 -6.43 -16.09
CA THR A 318 0.20 -5.75 -17.03
C THR A 318 -0.33 -5.74 -18.44
N PHE A 319 -1.17 -6.71 -18.76
CA PHE A 319 -1.53 -6.93 -20.15
C PHE A 319 -2.83 -7.72 -20.26
N PHE A 320 -3.65 -7.37 -21.25
CA PHE A 320 -4.77 -8.18 -21.68
C PHE A 320 -4.93 -8.15 -23.20
N GLN A 321 -5.55 -9.19 -23.74
CA GLN A 321 -5.79 -9.36 -25.17
C GLN A 321 -7.19 -9.92 -25.39
N ALA A 322 -7.85 -9.49 -26.45
CA ALA A 322 -9.08 -10.10 -26.92
C ALA A 322 -9.09 -10.19 -28.46
N ALA A 323 -9.75 -11.21 -28.96
CA ALA A 323 -9.96 -11.44 -30.40
C ALA A 323 -11.32 -12.12 -30.60
N SER A 324 -11.81 -12.13 -31.83
CA SER A 324 -13.06 -12.80 -32.17
C SER A 324 -12.99 -13.53 -33.51
N LEU A 325 -13.80 -14.57 -33.61
CA LEU A 325 -14.08 -15.25 -34.85
C LEU A 325 -15.60 -15.42 -35.02
N TYR A 326 -16.07 -15.26 -36.23
CA TYR A 326 -17.43 -15.54 -36.60
C TYR A 326 -17.48 -16.36 -37.91
N GLN A 327 -18.29 -17.39 -37.90
CA GLN A 327 -18.54 -18.24 -39.07
C GLN A 327 -20.04 -18.36 -39.25
N ALA A 328 -20.56 -17.71 -40.27
CA ALA A 328 -22.01 -17.65 -40.52
C ALA A 328 -22.59 -19.02 -40.91
N SER A 329 -21.79 -19.89 -41.55
CA SER A 329 -22.13 -21.27 -41.87
C SER A 329 -20.87 -22.13 -41.97
N PRO A 330 -20.96 -23.47 -41.82
CA PRO A 330 -19.80 -24.36 -41.97
C PRO A 330 -19.12 -24.31 -43.33
N SER A 331 -19.80 -23.81 -44.34
CA SER A 331 -19.29 -23.68 -45.73
C SER A 331 -18.59 -22.35 -46.00
N GLN A 332 -18.61 -21.41 -45.03
CA GLN A 332 -17.98 -20.10 -45.14
C GLN A 332 -16.69 -20.02 -44.30
N ASN A 333 -15.74 -19.22 -44.77
CA ASN A 333 -14.55 -18.96 -44.01
C ASN A 333 -14.91 -18.13 -42.75
N ALA A 334 -14.26 -18.44 -41.62
CA ALA A 334 -14.38 -17.61 -40.43
C ALA A 334 -13.81 -16.22 -40.70
N THR A 335 -14.51 -15.20 -40.20
CA THR A 335 -14.11 -13.79 -40.32
C THR A 335 -13.87 -13.20 -38.92
N VAL A 336 -12.96 -12.23 -38.84
CA VAL A 336 -12.74 -11.45 -37.64
C VAL A 336 -13.79 -10.35 -37.59
N ILE A 337 -14.53 -10.25 -36.50
CA ILE A 337 -15.56 -9.24 -36.28
C ILE A 337 -15.13 -8.21 -35.22
N SER A 338 -15.74 -7.04 -35.28
CA SER A 338 -15.44 -5.99 -34.33
C SER A 338 -16.06 -6.25 -32.97
N LEU A 339 -15.27 -6.01 -31.91
CA LEU A 339 -15.68 -6.13 -30.53
C LEU A 339 -15.56 -4.78 -29.80
N ALA A 340 -16.48 -4.51 -28.89
CA ALA A 340 -16.20 -3.64 -27.76
C ALA A 340 -15.60 -4.48 -26.62
N TYR A 341 -14.69 -3.90 -25.85
CA TYR A 341 -14.15 -4.53 -24.65
C TYR A 341 -14.29 -3.62 -23.43
N LYS A 342 -14.30 -4.24 -22.26
CA LYS A 342 -14.22 -3.58 -20.94
C LYS A 342 -13.33 -4.37 -20.03
N LEU A 343 -12.54 -3.66 -19.22
CA LEU A 343 -11.83 -4.19 -18.08
C LEU A 343 -12.53 -3.68 -16.82
N ILE A 344 -13.19 -4.57 -16.09
CA ILE A 344 -14.13 -4.20 -15.04
C ILE A 344 -13.60 -4.67 -13.69
N ARG A 345 -13.48 -3.75 -12.72
CA ARG A 345 -13.24 -4.07 -11.33
C ARG A 345 -14.54 -4.40 -10.63
N ASN A 346 -14.56 -5.51 -9.89
CA ASN A 346 -15.72 -5.97 -9.09
C ASN A 346 -17.02 -6.10 -9.90
N ALA A 347 -16.90 -6.66 -11.11
CA ALA A 347 -18.07 -7.03 -11.89
C ALA A 347 -18.93 -8.04 -11.11
N ASN A 348 -20.25 -7.87 -11.15
CA ASN A 348 -21.18 -8.84 -10.61
C ASN A 348 -21.26 -10.05 -11.56
N LEU A 349 -20.54 -11.10 -11.22
CA LEU A 349 -20.40 -12.29 -12.05
C LEU A 349 -21.48 -13.31 -11.77
N THR A 350 -22.09 -13.85 -12.84
CA THR A 350 -23.10 -14.91 -12.74
C THR A 350 -22.50 -16.25 -13.16
N GLY A 351 -22.59 -17.24 -12.27
CA GLY A 351 -22.07 -18.59 -12.52
C GLY A 351 -20.54 -18.66 -12.58
N GLY A 352 -20.07 -19.84 -13.02
CA GLY A 352 -18.64 -20.11 -13.15
C GLY A 352 -17.96 -20.55 -11.86
N THR A 353 -16.74 -21.05 -12.01
CA THR A 353 -15.93 -21.62 -10.93
C THR A 353 -14.57 -20.94 -10.90
N TRP A 354 -14.12 -20.57 -9.71
CA TRP A 354 -12.78 -20.09 -9.47
C TRP A 354 -11.80 -21.26 -9.37
N VAL A 355 -10.71 -21.17 -10.09
CA VAL A 355 -9.67 -22.21 -10.17
C VAL A 355 -8.33 -21.58 -9.79
N ASP A 356 -7.55 -22.27 -8.98
CA ASP A 356 -6.19 -21.86 -8.64
C ASP A 356 -5.29 -21.90 -9.88
N MET A 357 -4.33 -20.99 -9.94
CA MET A 357 -3.28 -21.08 -10.93
C MET A 357 -2.50 -22.40 -10.76
N PRO A 358 -1.99 -23.00 -11.87
CA PRO A 358 -1.22 -24.24 -11.80
C PRO A 358 0.06 -24.15 -10.97
N ASP A 359 0.66 -22.96 -10.85
CA ASP A 359 1.76 -22.68 -9.92
C ASP A 359 1.21 -22.69 -8.49
N GLU A 360 1.63 -23.63 -7.67
CA GLU A 360 1.18 -23.79 -6.28
C GLU A 360 1.46 -22.55 -5.42
N ASN A 361 2.51 -21.81 -5.75
CA ASN A 361 2.91 -20.58 -5.07
C ASN A 361 2.21 -19.32 -5.62
N ALA A 362 1.38 -19.44 -6.65
CA ALA A 362 0.65 -18.30 -7.18
C ALA A 362 -0.34 -17.75 -6.17
N PHE A 363 -0.51 -16.42 -6.16
CA PHE A 363 -1.44 -15.72 -5.28
C PHE A 363 -2.85 -15.62 -5.85
N THR A 364 -3.04 -15.99 -7.11
CA THR A 364 -4.26 -15.72 -7.86
C THR A 364 -5.07 -16.96 -8.18
N GLN A 365 -6.37 -16.71 -8.33
CA GLN A 365 -7.35 -17.59 -8.96
C GLN A 365 -7.86 -16.95 -10.23
N TYR A 366 -8.29 -17.76 -11.18
CA TYR A 366 -8.98 -17.32 -12.38
C TYR A 366 -10.35 -17.98 -12.55
N ASN A 367 -11.23 -17.34 -13.31
CA ASN A 367 -12.51 -17.88 -13.72
C ASN A 367 -12.74 -17.58 -15.21
N ARG A 368 -12.89 -18.62 -16.02
CA ARG A 368 -13.18 -18.53 -17.46
C ARG A 368 -14.53 -19.13 -17.84
N THR A 369 -15.29 -19.57 -16.84
CA THR A 369 -16.57 -20.28 -17.03
C THR A 369 -17.77 -19.41 -16.65
N THR A 370 -17.56 -18.19 -16.18
CA THR A 370 -18.62 -17.22 -15.88
C THR A 370 -19.54 -17.02 -17.08
N THR A 371 -20.84 -17.03 -16.89
CA THR A 371 -21.83 -17.00 -17.98
C THR A 371 -22.37 -15.60 -18.25
N GLY A 372 -22.37 -14.70 -17.28
CA GLY A 372 -22.89 -13.35 -17.45
C GLY A 372 -22.29 -12.33 -16.50
N ILE A 373 -22.51 -11.07 -16.80
CA ILE A 373 -22.11 -9.91 -15.99
C ILE A 373 -23.38 -9.10 -15.66
N GLY A 374 -23.58 -8.80 -14.37
CA GLY A 374 -24.56 -7.80 -13.93
C GLY A 374 -24.06 -6.36 -14.13
N THR A 375 -24.86 -5.40 -13.70
CA THR A 375 -24.60 -3.96 -13.87
C THR A 375 -23.60 -3.38 -12.86
N ALA A 376 -23.18 -4.14 -11.86
CA ALA A 376 -22.25 -3.66 -10.84
C ALA A 376 -20.79 -3.77 -11.31
N GLY A 377 -19.93 -2.91 -10.78
CA GLY A 377 -18.51 -2.85 -11.08
C GLY A 377 -18.09 -1.49 -11.61
N ILE A 378 -16.79 -1.28 -11.69
CA ILE A 378 -16.19 -0.04 -12.17
C ILE A 378 -15.37 -0.36 -13.43
N ASP A 379 -15.69 0.30 -14.54
CA ASP A 379 -14.92 0.19 -15.76
C ASP A 379 -13.57 0.88 -15.57
N LEU A 380 -12.49 0.10 -15.53
CA LEU A 380 -11.11 0.62 -15.44
C LEU A 380 -10.58 1.00 -16.81
N ASP A 381 -11.04 0.30 -17.84
CA ASP A 381 -10.69 0.55 -19.22
C ASP A 381 -11.77 0.03 -20.15
N SER A 382 -11.91 0.68 -21.31
CA SER A 382 -12.83 0.25 -22.36
C SER A 382 -12.40 0.76 -23.71
N GLY A 383 -12.83 0.06 -24.77
CA GLY A 383 -12.52 0.46 -26.13
C GLY A 383 -13.05 -0.52 -27.16
N PHE A 384 -12.52 -0.41 -28.38
CA PHE A 384 -12.99 -1.16 -29.51
C PHE A 384 -11.83 -1.90 -30.21
N ILE A 385 -12.10 -3.12 -30.62
CA ILE A 385 -11.22 -3.95 -31.43
C ILE A 385 -11.88 -4.06 -32.79
N ILE A 386 -11.31 -3.44 -33.77
CA ILE A 386 -11.88 -3.42 -35.13
C ILE A 386 -11.50 -4.70 -35.86
N GLY A 387 -12.50 -5.42 -36.31
CA GLY A 387 -12.34 -6.60 -37.16
C GLY A 387 -11.81 -6.24 -38.57
N GLY A 388 -11.09 -7.16 -39.18
CA GLY A 388 -10.56 -7.00 -40.53
C GLY A 388 -9.89 -8.29 -40.99
N ASN A 389 -9.51 -8.34 -42.25
CA ASN A 389 -8.92 -9.53 -42.88
C ASN A 389 -7.54 -9.94 -42.29
N SER A 390 -6.96 -9.18 -41.40
CA SER A 390 -5.61 -9.41 -40.86
C SER A 390 -5.56 -9.85 -39.39
N GLY A 391 -6.64 -10.36 -38.83
CA GLY A 391 -6.64 -11.14 -37.57
C GLY A 391 -5.80 -10.63 -36.40
N THR A 392 -5.58 -9.33 -36.28
CA THR A 392 -4.77 -8.76 -35.21
C THR A 392 -5.66 -8.52 -33.95
N GLY A 393 -5.46 -9.35 -32.94
CA GLY A 393 -5.92 -9.02 -31.60
C GLY A 393 -5.23 -7.74 -31.13
N VAL A 394 -5.97 -6.88 -30.44
CA VAL A 394 -5.37 -5.70 -29.81
C VAL A 394 -4.62 -6.13 -28.57
N ARG A 395 -3.34 -5.87 -28.59
CA ARG A 395 -2.49 -5.89 -27.40
C ARG A 395 -2.61 -4.55 -26.71
N LEU A 396 -3.11 -4.54 -25.51
CA LEU A 396 -3.12 -3.36 -24.66
C LEU A 396 -2.04 -3.55 -23.59
N ASP A 397 -0.86 -3.02 -23.90
CA ASP A 397 0.15 -2.82 -22.87
C ASP A 397 -0.37 -1.71 -21.95
N LYS A 398 -0.78 -2.08 -20.76
CA LYS A 398 -1.09 -1.12 -19.75
C LYS A 398 0.02 -1.14 -18.70
N ASP A 399 0.74 -0.05 -18.65
CA ASP A 399 1.49 0.33 -17.48
C ASP A 399 0.49 0.77 -16.41
N THR A 400 -0.41 -0.18 -16.03
CA THR A 400 -1.44 0.12 -15.07
C THR A 400 -0.79 0.13 -13.70
N GLN A 401 -0.90 1.26 -13.04
CA GLN A 401 -0.65 1.34 -11.59
C GLN A 401 -1.74 0.62 -10.78
N TYR A 402 -2.64 -0.12 -11.46
CA TYR A 402 -3.71 -0.85 -10.82
C TYR A 402 -3.16 -2.11 -10.15
N GLN A 403 -3.42 -2.23 -8.87
CA GLN A 403 -3.18 -3.42 -8.08
C GLN A 403 -4.52 -4.04 -7.72
N ILE A 404 -4.65 -5.36 -7.77
CA ILE A 404 -5.84 -6.05 -7.27
C ILE A 404 -5.92 -5.81 -5.77
N GLY A 405 -6.95 -5.09 -5.35
CA GLY A 405 -7.19 -4.73 -3.96
C GLY A 405 -8.05 -5.74 -3.22
N ARG A 406 -8.50 -5.33 -2.06
CA ARG A 406 -9.40 -6.11 -1.20
C ARG A 406 -10.36 -5.19 -0.44
N SER A 407 -11.54 -5.70 -0.13
CA SER A 407 -12.57 -5.03 0.66
C SER A 407 -12.97 -5.87 1.88
N GLY A 408 -13.99 -5.46 2.63
CA GLY A 408 -14.42 -6.13 3.85
C GLY A 408 -13.34 -6.12 4.93
N ILE A 409 -12.57 -5.01 5.01
CA ILE A 409 -11.38 -4.86 5.86
C ILE A 409 -10.36 -5.98 5.57
N GLY A 410 -10.10 -6.16 4.27
CA GLY A 410 -9.05 -7.06 3.80
C GLY A 410 -9.45 -8.55 3.70
N THR A 411 -10.72 -8.87 3.82
CA THR A 411 -11.20 -10.27 3.80
C THR A 411 -11.72 -10.74 2.44
N ILE A 412 -12.03 -9.81 1.53
CA ILE A 412 -12.60 -10.11 0.21
C ILE A 412 -11.70 -9.51 -0.87
N SER A 413 -11.20 -10.36 -1.77
CA SER A 413 -10.44 -9.89 -2.93
C SER A 413 -11.31 -9.14 -3.91
N ASP A 414 -10.81 -8.04 -4.45
CA ASP A 414 -11.36 -7.46 -5.69
C ASP A 414 -11.20 -8.46 -6.83
N THR A 415 -12.11 -8.36 -7.80
CA THR A 415 -12.05 -9.12 -9.05
C THR A 415 -11.72 -8.20 -10.20
N LEU A 416 -10.94 -8.68 -11.16
CA LEU A 416 -10.70 -7.99 -12.42
C LEU A 416 -11.21 -8.85 -13.56
N THR A 417 -12.12 -8.33 -14.36
CA THR A 417 -12.83 -9.06 -15.41
C THR A 417 -12.62 -8.41 -16.77
N LEU A 418 -12.13 -9.18 -17.73
CA LEU A 418 -12.14 -8.83 -19.14
C LEU A 418 -13.47 -9.26 -19.75
N ALA A 419 -14.24 -8.32 -20.27
CA ALA A 419 -15.52 -8.55 -20.92
C ALA A 419 -15.52 -7.99 -22.34
N VAL A 420 -16.26 -8.64 -23.23
CA VAL A 420 -16.42 -8.20 -24.63
C VAL A 420 -17.87 -8.27 -25.08
N ALA A 421 -18.18 -7.44 -26.06
CA ALA A 421 -19.46 -7.46 -26.76
C ALA A 421 -19.23 -7.37 -28.28
N VAL A 422 -20.03 -8.09 -29.06
CA VAL A 422 -20.04 -7.97 -30.55
C VAL A 422 -20.70 -6.64 -30.90
N LEU A 423 -20.05 -5.87 -31.78
CA LEU A 423 -20.59 -4.57 -32.25
C LEU A 423 -21.68 -4.72 -33.32
N ASP A 424 -21.51 -5.69 -34.20
CA ASP A 424 -22.43 -5.90 -35.33
C ASP A 424 -23.73 -6.59 -34.85
N THR A 425 -24.85 -5.89 -35.01
CA THR A 425 -26.17 -6.39 -34.62
C THR A 425 -26.65 -7.62 -35.40
N GLY A 426 -26.14 -7.85 -36.59
CA GLY A 426 -26.47 -9.01 -37.42
C GLY A 426 -25.74 -10.30 -37.05
N VAL A 427 -24.81 -10.23 -36.07
CA VAL A 427 -23.95 -11.37 -35.72
C VAL A 427 -24.43 -11.99 -34.39
N THR A 428 -24.75 -13.26 -34.43
CA THR A 428 -25.09 -14.07 -33.22
C THR A 428 -24.21 -15.32 -33.19
N GLY A 429 -23.80 -15.74 -31.99
CA GLY A 429 -22.99 -16.94 -31.82
C GLY A 429 -21.52 -16.78 -32.22
N ALA A 430 -21.01 -15.56 -32.25
CA ALA A 430 -19.57 -15.31 -32.46
C ALA A 430 -18.75 -15.95 -31.31
N VAL A 431 -17.54 -16.35 -31.65
CA VAL A 431 -16.60 -16.90 -30.67
C VAL A 431 -15.55 -15.87 -30.33
N ALA A 432 -15.38 -15.58 -29.07
CA ALA A 432 -14.36 -14.66 -28.58
C ALA A 432 -13.26 -15.41 -27.80
N TYR A 433 -12.06 -14.88 -27.90
CA TYR A 433 -10.85 -15.33 -27.21
C TYR A 433 -10.29 -14.19 -26.41
N GLY A 434 -9.69 -14.48 -25.27
CA GLY A 434 -9.02 -13.48 -24.45
C GLY A 434 -7.94 -14.07 -23.58
N SER A 435 -7.00 -13.22 -23.19
CA SER A 435 -5.97 -13.58 -22.21
C SER A 435 -5.67 -12.37 -21.31
N MET A 436 -5.18 -12.65 -20.12
CA MET A 436 -4.72 -11.66 -19.14
C MET A 436 -3.36 -12.10 -18.62
N THR A 437 -2.45 -11.14 -18.46
CA THR A 437 -1.12 -11.34 -17.90
C THR A 437 -0.96 -10.37 -16.73
N TRP A 438 -0.33 -10.83 -15.67
CA TRP A 438 -0.03 -10.02 -14.49
C TRP A 438 1.28 -10.43 -13.86
N ILE A 439 1.80 -9.59 -12.97
CA ILE A 439 2.99 -9.86 -12.15
C ILE A 439 2.54 -10.09 -10.73
N GLU A 440 3.01 -11.14 -10.11
CA GLU A 440 2.91 -11.40 -8.67
C GLU A 440 4.23 -11.04 -8.00
N GLN A 441 4.20 -10.07 -7.07
CA GLN A 441 5.35 -9.75 -6.23
C GLN A 441 5.31 -10.63 -4.99
N ARG A 442 6.36 -11.42 -4.81
CA ARG A 442 6.48 -12.42 -3.73
C ARG A 442 7.59 -12.07 -2.78
#